data_b1e9ee7a3267bab1a3b4c87b8f7f5002
#
_entry.id   b1e9ee7a3267bab1a3b4c87b8f7f5002
#
_cell.length_a   1.000
_cell.length_b   1.000
_cell.length_c   1.000
_cell.angle_alpha   90.00
_cell.angle_beta   90.00
_cell.angle_gamma   90.00
#
_symmetry.space_group_name_H-M   'P 1'
#
loop_
_entity.id
_entity.type
_entity.pdbx_description
1 polymer ?
#
loop_
_entity_poly.entity_id
_entity_poly.type
_entity_poly.pdbx_seq_one_letter_code
_entity_poly.pdbx_strand_id
1 'polypeptide(L)'
;QQAGRNKLMDLADALGQVNPMLQQYGQLQKIQFEKGAERGEMEAATADLDQAIEGLDATGEKLVEQGLMPRSQLVGYQRSYKRRIGQRQAKTLYVKSLNERIQEVTQDLESDTDIVSTIIAEERDKALQQLGQSPLAMQGFADFSDSVENSFYNNATKKRDRAVQDYNEGMIVEEFNQDFGEMLTAAESTPEDVAQLQLAMKSRM
;
A
#
# COMPACT_ATOMS: atom_id res chain seq x y z
N GLN A 1 28.03 63.22 15.11
CA GLN A 1 26.73 62.58 14.72
C GLN A 1 26.66 62.18 13.24
N GLN A 2 27.40 62.78 12.30
CA GLN A 2 27.40 62.42 10.90
C GLN A 2 28.10 61.05 10.57
N ALA A 3 29.19 60.74 11.29
CA ALA A 3 29.92 59.49 11.07
C ALA A 3 29.14 58.21 11.40
N GLY A 4 28.19 58.26 12.32
CA GLY A 4 27.33 57.12 12.65
C GLY A 4 26.20 56.88 11.63
N ARG A 5 25.71 57.96 10.99
CA ARG A 5 24.68 57.86 9.94
C ARG A 5 25.23 57.22 8.65
N ASN A 6 26.44 57.59 8.28
CA ASN A 6 27.09 57.01 7.08
C ASN A 6 27.32 55.48 7.24
N LYS A 7 27.77 55.07 8.44
CA LYS A 7 27.97 53.63 8.72
C LYS A 7 26.65 52.79 8.67
N LEU A 8 25.55 53.38 9.10
CA LEU A 8 24.23 52.73 9.03
C LEU A 8 23.70 52.65 7.59
N MET A 9 23.96 53.68 6.79
CA MET A 9 23.64 53.67 5.35
C MET A 9 24.49 52.64 4.61
N ASP A 10 25.80 52.61 4.85
CA ASP A 10 26.69 51.63 4.25
C ASP A 10 26.31 50.18 4.64
N LEU A 11 25.85 49.98 5.88
CA LEU A 11 25.37 48.68 6.33
C LEU A 11 24.04 48.28 5.65
N ALA A 12 23.12 49.23 5.50
CA ALA A 12 21.85 49.01 4.82
C ALA A 12 22.04 48.69 3.32
N ASP A 13 22.94 49.39 2.66
CA ASP A 13 23.31 49.13 1.27
C ASP A 13 24.02 47.76 1.09
N ALA A 14 24.90 47.42 2.02
CA ALA A 14 25.53 46.08 2.03
C ALA A 14 24.50 44.97 2.26
N LEU A 15 23.55 45.16 3.18
CA LEU A 15 22.44 44.19 3.40
C LEU A 15 21.49 44.14 2.22
N GLY A 16 21.24 45.27 1.55
CA GLY A 16 20.45 45.33 0.32
C GLY A 16 21.06 44.56 -0.84
N GLN A 17 22.40 44.54 -0.94
CA GLN A 17 23.12 43.77 -1.96
C GLN A 17 23.21 42.29 -1.64
N VAL A 18 23.21 41.89 -0.36
CA VAL A 18 23.26 40.47 0.07
C VAL A 18 21.95 39.74 -0.23
N ASN A 19 20.82 40.44 -0.14
CA ASN A 19 19.50 39.83 -0.31
C ASN A 19 19.27 39.23 -1.71
N PRO A 20 19.62 39.87 -2.86
CA PRO A 20 19.53 39.29 -4.19
C PRO A 20 20.46 38.11 -4.37
N MET A 21 21.69 38.16 -3.82
CA MET A 21 22.63 37.04 -3.90
C MET A 21 22.13 35.78 -3.15
N LEU A 22 21.55 35.99 -1.98
CA LEU A 22 20.93 34.88 -1.21
C LEU A 22 19.74 34.30 -1.94
N GLN A 23 18.93 35.10 -2.61
CA GLN A 23 17.81 34.62 -3.43
C GLN A 23 18.31 33.81 -4.64
N GLN A 24 19.34 34.30 -5.34
CA GLN A 24 19.95 33.56 -6.45
C GLN A 24 20.57 32.22 -6.00
N TYR A 25 21.25 32.23 -4.86
CA TYR A 25 21.82 31.01 -4.28
C TYR A 25 20.73 30.00 -3.90
N GLY A 26 19.63 30.47 -3.28
CA GLY A 26 18.48 29.63 -2.96
C GLY A 26 17.82 29.02 -4.20
N GLN A 27 17.68 29.81 -5.27
CA GLN A 27 17.17 29.31 -6.56
C GLN A 27 18.08 28.27 -7.19
N LEU A 28 19.39 28.50 -7.17
CA LEU A 28 20.36 27.52 -7.67
C LEU A 28 20.33 26.21 -6.88
N GLN A 29 20.24 26.28 -5.56
CA GLN A 29 20.09 25.09 -4.73
C GLN A 29 18.81 24.32 -5.03
N LYS A 30 17.69 25.03 -5.22
CA LYS A 30 16.41 24.42 -5.60
C LYS A 30 16.52 23.70 -6.94
N ILE A 31 17.10 24.35 -7.96
CA ILE A 31 17.32 23.73 -9.28
C ILE A 31 18.19 22.47 -9.16
N GLN A 32 19.27 22.51 -8.39
CA GLN A 32 20.12 21.34 -8.20
C GLN A 32 19.40 20.22 -7.46
N PHE A 33 18.60 20.55 -6.46
CA PHE A 33 17.77 19.58 -5.76
C PHE A 33 16.76 18.91 -6.71
N GLU A 34 16.06 19.70 -7.52
CA GLU A 34 15.06 19.20 -8.47
C GLU A 34 15.70 18.30 -9.54
N LYS A 35 16.86 18.66 -10.08
CA LYS A 35 17.60 17.81 -11.01
C LYS A 35 18.05 16.49 -10.37
N GLY A 36 18.50 16.54 -9.13
CA GLY A 36 18.82 15.33 -8.38
C GLY A 36 17.60 14.45 -8.16
N ALA A 37 16.49 15.06 -7.78
CA ALA A 37 15.24 14.36 -7.54
C ALA A 37 14.70 13.66 -8.79
N GLU A 38 14.69 14.36 -9.93
CA GLU A 38 14.27 13.79 -11.22
C GLU A 38 15.12 12.59 -11.62
N ARG A 39 16.45 12.74 -11.51
CA ARG A 39 17.37 11.64 -11.79
C ARG A 39 17.15 10.44 -10.85
N GLY A 40 16.99 10.68 -9.55
CA GLY A 40 16.73 9.64 -8.56
C GLY A 40 15.44 8.87 -8.83
N GLU A 41 14.41 9.57 -9.26
CA GLU A 41 13.13 8.95 -9.63
C GLU A 41 13.25 8.09 -10.89
N MET A 42 13.94 8.58 -11.92
CA MET A 42 14.17 7.84 -13.17
C MET A 42 15.01 6.58 -12.94
N GLU A 43 16.10 6.68 -12.21
CA GLU A 43 16.97 5.52 -11.91
C GLU A 43 16.24 4.51 -11.00
N ALA A 44 15.50 4.95 -9.99
CA ALA A 44 14.70 4.08 -9.16
C ALA A 44 13.56 3.38 -9.92
N ALA A 45 13.03 3.99 -10.98
CA ALA A 45 11.96 3.38 -11.78
C ALA A 45 12.44 2.15 -12.57
N THR A 46 13.71 2.13 -12.97
CA THR A 46 14.30 1.08 -13.82
C THR A 46 15.25 0.14 -13.07
N ALA A 47 15.67 0.48 -11.85
CA ALA A 47 16.57 -0.34 -11.05
C ALA A 47 15.98 -1.73 -10.77
N ASP A 48 16.85 -2.74 -10.67
CA ASP A 48 16.48 -4.01 -10.07
C ASP A 48 16.06 -3.78 -8.62
N LEU A 49 14.88 -4.25 -8.22
CA LEU A 49 14.27 -3.87 -6.95
C LEU A 49 15.00 -4.48 -5.76
N ASP A 50 15.42 -5.73 -5.85
CA ASP A 50 16.10 -6.43 -4.76
C ASP A 50 17.48 -5.81 -4.50
N GLN A 51 18.26 -5.55 -5.56
CA GLN A 51 19.54 -4.86 -5.47
C GLN A 51 19.39 -3.41 -4.99
N ALA A 52 18.31 -2.74 -5.39
CA ALA A 52 18.03 -1.36 -4.98
C ALA A 52 17.70 -1.27 -3.49
N ILE A 53 17.00 -2.27 -2.95
CA ILE A 53 16.68 -2.37 -1.51
C ILE A 53 17.96 -2.62 -0.71
N GLU A 54 18.80 -3.55 -1.14
CA GLU A 54 20.09 -3.85 -0.48
C GLU A 54 21.04 -2.63 -0.49
N GLY A 55 21.00 -1.84 -1.54
CA GLY A 55 21.86 -0.67 -1.73
C GLY A 55 21.33 0.66 -1.19
N LEU A 56 20.18 0.68 -0.50
CA LEU A 56 19.49 1.91 -0.10
C LEU A 56 20.35 2.90 0.70
N ASP A 57 21.20 2.41 1.60
CA ASP A 57 22.00 3.28 2.49
C ASP A 57 23.11 4.02 1.75
N ALA A 58 23.73 3.39 0.78
CA ALA A 58 24.83 3.97 -0.02
C ALA A 58 24.36 4.64 -1.32
N THR A 59 23.05 4.81 -1.50
CA THR A 59 22.48 5.30 -2.76
C THR A 59 22.97 6.69 -3.13
N GLY A 60 23.48 6.83 -4.32
CA GLY A 60 23.94 8.09 -4.92
C GLY A 60 25.33 8.53 -4.52
N GLU A 61 25.93 8.05 -3.43
CA GLU A 61 27.27 8.45 -3.00
C GLU A 61 28.32 8.01 -4.01
N LYS A 62 28.23 6.78 -4.51
CA LYS A 62 29.11 6.28 -5.56
C LYS A 62 29.08 7.13 -6.85
N LEU A 63 27.92 7.66 -7.20
CA LEU A 63 27.78 8.54 -8.37
C LEU A 63 28.53 9.86 -8.17
N VAL A 64 28.54 10.39 -6.95
CA VAL A 64 29.27 11.61 -6.60
C VAL A 64 30.78 11.33 -6.58
N GLU A 65 31.22 10.23 -6.00
CA GLU A 65 32.63 9.81 -5.95
C GLU A 65 33.22 9.58 -7.34
N GLN A 66 32.43 9.03 -8.25
CA GLN A 66 32.80 8.80 -9.64
C GLN A 66 32.73 10.06 -10.52
N GLY A 67 32.28 11.20 -9.96
CA GLY A 67 32.08 12.43 -10.72
C GLY A 67 30.92 12.43 -11.70
N LEU A 68 30.04 11.41 -11.60
CA LEU A 68 28.88 11.26 -12.48
C LEU A 68 27.69 12.12 -12.04
N MET A 69 27.71 12.62 -10.79
CA MET A 69 26.69 13.50 -10.25
C MET A 69 27.31 14.55 -9.33
N PRO A 70 26.94 15.83 -9.46
CA PRO A 70 27.37 16.87 -8.52
C PRO A 70 26.83 16.61 -7.10
N ARG A 71 27.66 16.87 -6.08
CA ARG A 71 27.26 16.70 -4.68
C ARG A 71 26.04 17.51 -4.29
N SER A 72 25.81 18.66 -4.93
CA SER A 72 24.63 19.50 -4.75
C SER A 72 23.31 18.84 -5.15
N GLN A 73 23.34 17.78 -5.95
CA GLN A 73 22.17 17.01 -6.38
C GLN A 73 21.88 15.80 -5.48
N LEU A 74 22.83 15.39 -4.64
CA LEU A 74 22.76 14.15 -3.87
C LEU A 74 21.53 14.07 -2.98
N VAL A 75 21.18 15.15 -2.28
CA VAL A 75 20.02 15.15 -1.35
C VAL A 75 18.70 14.96 -2.11
N GLY A 76 18.51 15.65 -3.22
CA GLY A 76 17.32 15.47 -4.08
C GLY A 76 17.26 14.05 -4.64
N TYR A 77 18.39 13.55 -5.14
CA TYR A 77 18.53 12.20 -5.67
C TYR A 77 18.14 11.14 -4.62
N GLN A 78 18.78 11.16 -3.44
CA GLN A 78 18.51 10.19 -2.38
C GLN A 78 17.06 10.21 -1.93
N ARG A 79 16.47 11.40 -1.79
CA ARG A 79 15.08 11.55 -1.38
C ARG A 79 14.12 10.87 -2.35
N SER A 80 14.22 11.17 -3.63
CA SER A 80 13.33 10.65 -4.66
C SER A 80 13.58 9.16 -4.93
N TYR A 81 14.85 8.76 -5.02
CA TYR A 81 15.22 7.36 -5.23
C TYR A 81 14.67 6.46 -4.12
N LYS A 82 14.99 6.77 -2.86
CA LYS A 82 14.58 5.95 -1.69
C LYS A 82 13.05 5.87 -1.59
N ARG A 83 12.36 7.01 -1.73
CA ARG A 83 10.90 7.02 -1.71
C ARG A 83 10.30 6.19 -2.84
N ARG A 84 10.85 6.27 -4.05
CA ARG A 84 10.38 5.49 -5.20
C ARG A 84 10.61 4.00 -5.04
N ILE A 85 11.75 3.58 -4.48
CA ILE A 85 12.01 2.17 -4.16
C ILE A 85 10.98 1.65 -3.16
N GLY A 86 10.69 2.39 -2.08
CA GLY A 86 9.64 2.01 -1.13
C GLY A 86 8.27 1.86 -1.80
N GLN A 87 7.87 2.78 -2.68
CA GLN A 87 6.64 2.66 -3.44
C GLN A 87 6.61 1.43 -4.35
N ARG A 88 7.73 1.13 -5.02
CA ARG A 88 7.86 -0.05 -5.88
C ARG A 88 7.77 -1.34 -5.08
N GLN A 89 8.41 -1.40 -3.91
CA GLN A 89 8.30 -2.55 -3.03
C GLN A 89 6.84 -2.79 -2.63
N ALA A 90 6.11 -1.74 -2.21
CA ALA A 90 4.70 -1.87 -1.88
C ALA A 90 3.84 -2.37 -3.05
N LYS A 91 4.10 -1.84 -4.26
CA LYS A 91 3.32 -2.19 -5.46
C LYS A 91 3.61 -3.58 -6.03
N THR A 92 4.80 -4.11 -5.81
CA THR A 92 5.23 -5.37 -6.44
C THR A 92 5.40 -6.48 -5.42
N LEU A 93 6.43 -6.43 -4.59
CA LEU A 93 6.76 -7.53 -3.68
C LEU A 93 5.70 -7.71 -2.60
N TYR A 94 5.28 -6.63 -1.96
CA TYR A 94 4.27 -6.69 -0.91
C TYR A 94 2.90 -7.13 -1.42
N VAL A 95 2.43 -6.57 -2.54
CA VAL A 95 1.16 -6.99 -3.18
C VAL A 95 1.22 -8.47 -3.57
N LYS A 96 2.34 -8.93 -4.12
CA LYS A 96 2.52 -10.34 -4.49
C LYS A 96 2.43 -11.25 -3.27
N SER A 97 3.16 -10.93 -2.20
CA SER A 97 3.16 -11.69 -0.95
C SER A 97 1.78 -11.74 -0.30
N LEU A 98 1.06 -10.62 -0.25
CA LEU A 98 -0.32 -10.58 0.23
C LEU A 98 -1.26 -11.44 -0.62
N ASN A 99 -1.14 -11.39 -1.96
CA ASN A 99 -1.95 -12.22 -2.85
C ASN A 99 -1.77 -13.70 -2.57
N GLU A 100 -0.52 -14.15 -2.48
CA GLU A 100 -0.18 -15.55 -2.25
C GLU A 100 -0.76 -16.03 -0.91
N ARG A 101 -0.48 -15.32 0.18
CA ARG A 101 -0.91 -15.74 1.53
C ARG A 101 -2.42 -15.61 1.76
N ILE A 102 -3.06 -14.54 1.27
CA ILE A 102 -4.49 -14.35 1.47
C ILE A 102 -5.30 -15.32 0.62
N GLN A 103 -4.83 -15.70 -0.57
CA GLN A 103 -5.50 -16.72 -1.38
C GLN A 103 -5.52 -18.09 -0.69
N GLU A 104 -4.45 -18.49 -0.02
CA GLU A 104 -4.39 -19.73 0.74
C GLU A 104 -5.47 -19.80 1.83
N VAL A 105 -5.66 -18.69 2.54
CA VAL A 105 -6.58 -18.62 3.69
C VAL A 105 -8.03 -18.41 3.29
N THR A 106 -8.31 -17.65 2.20
CA THR A 106 -9.69 -17.38 1.76
C THR A 106 -10.36 -18.54 1.06
N GLN A 107 -9.68 -19.66 0.83
CA GLN A 107 -10.28 -20.90 0.37
C GLN A 107 -10.91 -21.72 1.50
N ASP A 108 -10.56 -21.42 2.74
CA ASP A 108 -11.11 -22.07 3.91
C ASP A 108 -12.26 -21.26 4.49
N LEU A 109 -13.49 -21.81 4.43
CA LEU A 109 -14.73 -21.18 4.95
C LEU A 109 -14.70 -20.96 6.48
N GLU A 110 -13.87 -21.71 7.20
CA GLU A 110 -13.70 -21.61 8.65
C GLU A 110 -12.71 -20.52 9.05
N SER A 111 -11.95 -19.98 8.09
CA SER A 111 -10.94 -18.96 8.42
C SER A 111 -11.58 -17.63 8.83
N ASP A 112 -11.19 -17.16 10.00
CA ASP A 112 -11.67 -15.90 10.57
C ASP A 112 -11.11 -14.70 9.79
N THR A 113 -11.87 -13.61 9.70
CA THR A 113 -11.41 -12.33 9.12
C THR A 113 -10.18 -11.76 9.84
N ASP A 114 -10.00 -12.11 11.11
CA ASP A 114 -8.82 -11.72 11.89
C ASP A 114 -7.51 -12.32 11.34
N ILE A 115 -7.57 -13.46 10.66
CA ILE A 115 -6.41 -14.06 9.99
C ILE A 115 -5.91 -13.15 8.87
N VAL A 116 -6.80 -12.54 8.11
CA VAL A 116 -6.41 -11.62 7.01
C VAL A 116 -5.70 -10.39 7.56
N SER A 117 -6.19 -9.82 8.64
CA SER A 117 -5.54 -8.68 9.29
C SER A 117 -4.17 -9.05 9.88
N THR A 118 -4.04 -10.25 10.43
CA THR A 118 -2.76 -10.78 10.92
C THR A 118 -1.75 -10.97 9.79
N ILE A 119 -2.16 -11.55 8.66
CA ILE A 119 -1.31 -11.71 7.48
C ILE A 119 -0.84 -10.35 6.96
N ILE A 120 -1.75 -9.37 6.87
CA ILE A 120 -1.41 -8.02 6.42
C ILE A 120 -0.34 -7.41 7.35
N ALA A 121 -0.50 -7.52 8.66
CA ALA A 121 0.46 -7.00 9.63
C ALA A 121 1.83 -7.68 9.52
N GLU A 122 1.86 -9.00 9.44
CA GLU A 122 3.12 -9.77 9.30
C GLU A 122 3.87 -9.45 8.00
N GLU A 123 3.18 -9.39 6.88
CA GLU A 123 3.80 -9.07 5.58
C GLU A 123 4.25 -7.59 5.52
N ARG A 124 3.51 -6.69 6.16
CA ARG A 124 3.93 -5.29 6.33
C ARG A 124 5.23 -5.19 7.12
N ASP A 125 5.32 -5.88 8.25
CA ASP A 125 6.52 -5.89 9.07
C ASP A 125 7.73 -6.45 8.31
N LYS A 126 7.57 -7.53 7.56
CA LYS A 126 8.63 -8.08 6.69
C LYS A 126 9.08 -7.08 5.63
N ALA A 127 8.11 -6.43 4.96
CA ALA A 127 8.41 -5.44 3.95
C ALA A 127 9.18 -4.23 4.52
N LEU A 128 8.77 -3.75 5.70
CA LEU A 128 9.45 -2.66 6.38
C LEU A 128 10.86 -3.06 6.87
N GLN A 129 11.05 -4.30 7.34
CA GLN A 129 12.37 -4.82 7.70
C GLN A 129 13.32 -4.87 6.49
N GLN A 130 12.84 -5.24 5.31
CA GLN A 130 13.63 -5.24 4.08
C GLN A 130 14.10 -3.83 3.67
N LEU A 131 13.28 -2.80 3.92
CA LEU A 131 13.63 -1.40 3.66
C LEU A 131 14.64 -0.84 4.68
N GLY A 132 14.99 -1.62 5.70
CA GLY A 132 15.94 -1.25 6.73
C GLY A 132 15.49 -0.02 7.53
N GLN A 133 16.46 0.83 7.91
CA GLN A 133 16.18 2.05 8.66
C GLN A 133 16.03 3.30 7.77
N SER A 134 15.64 3.14 6.50
CA SER A 134 15.47 4.27 5.60
C SER A 134 14.09 4.93 5.75
N PRO A 135 13.96 6.09 6.46
CA PRO A 135 12.66 6.73 6.66
C PRO A 135 11.98 7.15 5.37
N LEU A 136 12.77 7.53 4.35
CA LEU A 136 12.25 7.94 3.04
C LEU A 136 11.68 6.76 2.25
N ALA A 137 12.31 5.59 2.33
CA ALA A 137 11.79 4.38 1.71
C ALA A 137 10.53 3.89 2.44
N MET A 138 10.53 3.91 3.79
CA MET A 138 9.35 3.61 4.60
C MET A 138 8.18 4.55 4.30
N GLN A 139 8.44 5.84 4.13
CA GLN A 139 7.42 6.81 3.73
C GLN A 139 6.86 6.47 2.34
N GLY A 140 7.71 6.16 1.37
CA GLY A 140 7.30 5.74 0.04
C GLY A 140 6.45 4.47 0.05
N PHE A 141 6.78 3.51 0.91
CA PHE A 141 6.00 2.30 1.14
C PHE A 141 4.62 2.65 1.72
N ALA A 142 4.57 3.45 2.78
CA ALA A 142 3.33 3.85 3.45
C ALA A 142 2.37 4.64 2.53
N ASP A 143 2.89 5.47 1.64
CA ASP A 143 2.08 6.22 0.66
C ASP A 143 1.17 5.32 -0.20
N PHE A 144 1.47 4.04 -0.26
CA PHE A 144 0.73 3.10 -1.10
C PHE A 144 0.15 1.90 -0.32
N SER A 145 0.81 1.43 0.74
CA SER A 145 0.43 0.22 1.46
C SER A 145 -0.97 0.29 2.07
N ASP A 146 -1.34 1.41 2.68
CA ASP A 146 -2.65 1.58 3.32
C ASP A 146 -3.82 1.36 2.34
N SER A 147 -3.69 1.85 1.10
CA SER A 147 -4.70 1.65 0.06
C SER A 147 -4.78 0.18 -0.38
N VAL A 148 -3.63 -0.48 -0.49
CA VAL A 148 -3.52 -1.90 -0.84
C VAL A 148 -4.15 -2.76 0.26
N GLU A 149 -3.78 -2.54 1.50
CA GLU A 149 -4.26 -3.29 2.66
C GLU A 149 -5.78 -3.22 2.79
N ASN A 150 -6.34 -2.01 2.69
CA ASN A 150 -7.79 -1.81 2.68
C ASN A 150 -8.47 -2.55 1.52
N SER A 151 -7.86 -2.57 0.34
CA SER A 151 -8.40 -3.29 -0.82
C SER A 151 -8.40 -4.81 -0.58
N PHE A 152 -7.30 -5.35 -0.05
CA PHE A 152 -7.19 -6.78 0.26
C PHE A 152 -8.18 -7.20 1.34
N TYR A 153 -8.26 -6.46 2.43
CA TYR A 153 -9.20 -6.73 3.51
C TYR A 153 -10.64 -6.73 3.02
N ASN A 154 -11.04 -5.69 2.30
CA ASN A 154 -12.41 -5.58 1.77
C ASN A 154 -12.73 -6.69 0.74
N ASN A 155 -11.76 -7.09 -0.08
CA ASN A 155 -11.95 -8.16 -1.05
C ASN A 155 -12.06 -9.52 -0.36
N ALA A 156 -11.24 -9.78 0.66
CA ALA A 156 -11.30 -11.00 1.45
C ALA A 156 -12.65 -11.12 2.17
N THR A 157 -13.10 -10.04 2.84
CA THR A 157 -14.40 -9.98 3.51
C THR A 157 -15.54 -10.25 2.53
N LYS A 158 -15.56 -9.59 1.36
CA LYS A 158 -16.60 -9.82 0.35
C LYS A 158 -16.61 -11.24 -0.19
N LYS A 159 -15.44 -11.87 -0.37
CA LYS A 159 -15.37 -13.27 -0.81
C LYS A 159 -15.92 -14.21 0.23
N ARG A 160 -15.57 -13.98 1.49
CA ARG A 160 -16.11 -14.76 2.62
C ARG A 160 -17.62 -14.62 2.74
N ASP A 161 -18.14 -13.39 2.72
CA ASP A 161 -19.57 -13.14 2.82
C ASP A 161 -20.35 -13.87 1.71
N ARG A 162 -19.83 -13.89 0.48
CA ARG A 162 -20.43 -14.66 -0.62
C ARG A 162 -20.35 -16.15 -0.37
N ALA A 163 -19.18 -16.67 0.06
CA ALA A 163 -19.04 -18.08 0.35
C ALA A 163 -19.96 -18.55 1.48
N VAL A 164 -20.16 -17.74 2.53
CA VAL A 164 -21.12 -18.00 3.60
C VAL A 164 -22.56 -17.96 3.08
N GLN A 165 -22.88 -17.01 2.21
CA GLN A 165 -24.19 -16.94 1.58
C GLN A 165 -24.46 -18.15 0.71
N ASP A 166 -23.52 -18.52 -0.17
CA ASP A 166 -23.64 -19.70 -1.05
C ASP A 166 -23.78 -20.98 -0.22
N TYR A 167 -23.04 -21.11 0.88
CA TYR A 167 -23.15 -22.24 1.81
C TYR A 167 -24.54 -22.29 2.47
N ASN A 168 -25.03 -21.16 2.99
CA ASN A 168 -26.36 -21.10 3.62
C ASN A 168 -27.47 -21.39 2.61
N GLU A 169 -27.38 -20.86 1.38
CA GLU A 169 -28.32 -21.18 0.30
C GLU A 169 -28.30 -22.67 -0.04
N GLY A 170 -27.11 -23.29 -0.09
CA GLY A 170 -26.93 -24.72 -0.29
C GLY A 170 -27.57 -25.55 0.83
N MET A 171 -27.36 -25.16 2.10
CA MET A 171 -27.95 -25.81 3.26
C MET A 171 -29.48 -25.73 3.25
N ILE A 172 -30.05 -24.56 2.93
CA ILE A 172 -31.50 -24.38 2.82
C ILE A 172 -32.08 -25.30 1.74
N VAL A 173 -31.40 -25.41 0.60
CA VAL A 173 -31.83 -26.31 -0.48
C VAL A 173 -31.73 -27.77 -0.06
N GLU A 174 -30.69 -28.16 0.68
CA GLU A 174 -30.51 -29.53 1.16
C GLU A 174 -31.55 -29.90 2.21
N GLU A 175 -31.80 -29.04 3.23
CA GLU A 175 -32.88 -29.20 4.19
C GLU A 175 -34.25 -29.28 3.50
N PHE A 176 -34.50 -28.41 2.53
CA PHE A 176 -35.74 -28.44 1.75
C PHE A 176 -35.92 -29.77 1.01
N ASN A 177 -34.86 -30.27 0.36
CA ASN A 177 -34.91 -31.54 -0.36
C ASN A 177 -35.09 -32.72 0.59
N GLN A 178 -34.50 -32.70 1.79
CA GLN A 178 -34.67 -33.71 2.81
C GLN A 178 -36.08 -33.70 3.37
N ASP A 179 -36.59 -32.56 3.80
CA ASP A 179 -37.95 -32.36 4.27
C ASP A 179 -38.99 -32.78 3.22
N PHE A 180 -38.74 -32.43 1.95
CA PHE A 180 -39.60 -32.80 0.83
C PHE A 180 -39.56 -34.32 0.56
N GLY A 181 -38.38 -34.94 0.68
CA GLY A 181 -38.27 -36.41 0.57
C GLY A 181 -38.97 -37.14 1.68
N GLU A 182 -38.86 -36.70 2.93
CA GLU A 182 -39.57 -37.25 4.09
C GLU A 182 -41.09 -37.07 3.97
N MET A 183 -41.54 -35.91 3.51
CA MET A 183 -42.96 -35.64 3.29
C MET A 183 -43.53 -36.45 2.13
N LEU A 184 -42.79 -36.67 1.03
CA LEU A 184 -43.22 -37.52 -0.08
C LEU A 184 -43.39 -38.99 0.37
N THR A 185 -42.46 -39.50 1.19
CA THR A 185 -42.58 -40.83 1.79
C THR A 185 -43.75 -40.99 2.77
N ALA A 186 -44.08 -39.90 3.49
CA ALA A 186 -45.25 -39.84 4.36
C ALA A 186 -46.58 -39.70 3.57
N ALA A 187 -46.55 -38.96 2.44
CA ALA A 187 -47.72 -38.64 1.60
C ALA A 187 -48.24 -39.83 0.75
N GLU A 188 -47.52 -40.95 0.71
CA GLU A 188 -48.08 -42.20 0.18
C GLU A 188 -49.34 -42.68 0.97
N SER A 189 -49.71 -41.99 2.00
CA SER A 189 -50.77 -42.41 2.95
C SER A 189 -52.10 -41.65 2.79
N THR A 190 -52.22 -40.35 2.54
CA THR A 190 -53.50 -39.66 2.37
C THR A 190 -53.47 -38.35 1.58
N PRO A 191 -54.61 -37.97 0.89
CA PRO A 191 -54.71 -36.68 0.14
C PRO A 191 -54.60 -35.43 1.02
N GLU A 192 -54.87 -35.56 2.34
CA GLU A 192 -54.77 -34.43 3.29
C GLU A 192 -53.31 -34.01 3.57
N ASP A 193 -52.41 -34.99 3.55
CA ASP A 193 -50.98 -34.76 3.77
C ASP A 193 -50.36 -33.96 2.61
N VAL A 194 -50.84 -34.17 1.36
CA VAL A 194 -50.41 -33.40 0.18
C VAL A 194 -50.82 -31.93 0.28
N ALA A 195 -51.97 -31.65 0.84
CA ALA A 195 -52.42 -30.25 1.02
C ALA A 195 -51.60 -29.52 2.10
N GLN A 196 -51.23 -30.20 3.17
CA GLN A 196 -50.33 -29.64 4.20
C GLN A 196 -48.91 -29.40 3.63
N LEU A 197 -48.44 -30.27 2.79
CA LEU A 197 -47.18 -30.13 2.05
C LEU A 197 -47.13 -28.86 1.21
N GLN A 198 -48.19 -28.61 0.43
CA GLN A 198 -48.29 -27.37 -0.40
C GLN A 198 -48.36 -26.09 0.46
N LEU A 199 -49.01 -26.15 1.64
CA LEU A 199 -49.06 -25.02 2.55
C LEU A 199 -47.71 -24.71 3.21
N ALA A 200 -46.97 -25.74 3.61
CA ALA A 200 -45.64 -25.61 4.20
C ALA A 200 -44.64 -25.06 3.18
N MET A 201 -44.71 -25.49 1.92
CA MET A 201 -43.88 -24.95 0.80
C MET A 201 -44.15 -23.47 0.53
N LYS A 202 -45.42 -23.02 0.56
CA LYS A 202 -45.77 -21.61 0.37
C LYS A 202 -45.36 -20.69 1.52
N SER A 203 -45.19 -21.20 2.74
CA SER A 203 -44.79 -20.40 3.89
C SER A 203 -43.26 -20.20 3.99
N ARG A 204 -42.46 -20.96 3.27
CA ARG A 204 -40.98 -20.90 3.27
C ARG A 204 -40.37 -20.20 2.03
N MET A 205 -41.20 -19.86 1.01
CA MET A 205 -40.83 -18.97 -0.11
C MET A 205 -41.07 -17.51 0.29
#